data_5b1b6ae755bc50c9430cbb1b9d435a44
#
_entry.id   5b1b6ae755bc50c9430cbb1b9d435a44
#
_cell.length_a   1.000
_cell.length_b   1.000
_cell.length_c   1.000
_cell.angle_alpha   90.00
_cell.angle_beta   90.00
_cell.angle_gamma   90.00
#
_symmetry.space_group_name_H-M   'P 1'
#
loop_
_entity.id
_entity.type
_entity.pdbx_description
1 polymer ?
#
loop_
_entity_poly.entity_id
_entity_poly.type
_entity_poly.pdbx_seq_one_letter_code
_entity_poly.pdbx_strand_id
1 'polypeptide(L)'
;MLVDMVCNVAGPRQHGETHMAGESSRRRFIRSVAAVSAGVGVAGGGNAASAQQTGRVRGFDHVALPMANTEAMLAFYRALGWDIVESADAFSVYFGDNKINFHRPAHWQDKRFTNRAPAAVPPCGDLCFVWEGTAESLKVMLDRAGAKVEIGPVAREGGRRKTGSSVYVRDPDGNLLEFMIYP
;
A
#
# COMPACT_ATOMS: atom_id res chain seq x y z
N MET A 1 4.58 45.49 0.64
CA MET A 1 3.14 45.46 0.94
C MET A 1 2.82 44.03 1.28
N LEU A 2 2.93 43.71 2.60
CA LEU A 2 2.64 42.39 3.18
C LEU A 2 1.12 42.21 3.23
N VAL A 3 0.62 41.09 2.84
CA VAL A 3 -0.74 40.64 3.17
C VAL A 3 -0.60 39.32 3.94
N ASP A 4 -0.74 39.41 5.25
CA ASP A 4 -0.93 38.30 6.17
C ASP A 4 -2.26 37.63 5.88
N MET A 5 -2.25 36.32 5.64
CA MET A 5 -3.45 35.50 5.62
C MET A 5 -3.42 34.53 6.80
N VAL A 6 -4.05 34.97 7.89
CA VAL A 6 -4.21 34.23 9.11
C VAL A 6 -5.19 33.08 8.90
N CYS A 7 -4.73 31.84 9.02
CA CYS A 7 -5.59 30.68 9.14
C CYS A 7 -6.23 30.63 10.54
N ASN A 8 -7.54 30.79 10.57
CA ASN A 8 -8.38 30.74 11.75
C ASN A 8 -8.63 29.29 12.15
N VAL A 9 -8.02 28.85 13.25
CA VAL A 9 -8.24 27.54 13.85
C VAL A 9 -9.42 27.64 14.80
N ALA A 10 -10.58 27.07 14.43
CA ALA A 10 -11.71 26.92 15.31
C ALA A 10 -11.47 25.77 16.29
N GLY A 11 -11.44 26.09 17.58
CA GLY A 11 -11.30 25.14 18.68
C GLY A 11 -12.54 24.27 18.93
N PRO A 12 -12.43 23.21 19.74
CA PRO A 12 -13.45 22.18 19.87
C PRO A 12 -14.59 22.62 20.80
N ARG A 13 -15.83 22.42 20.35
CA ARG A 13 -17.02 22.50 21.22
C ARG A 13 -17.17 21.19 21.97
N GLN A 14 -17.12 21.29 23.29
CA GLN A 14 -17.59 20.24 24.19
C GLN A 14 -19.12 20.23 24.23
N HIS A 15 -19.74 19.10 24.02
CA HIS A 15 -21.07 18.80 24.54
C HIS A 15 -21.20 17.31 24.82
N GLY A 16 -21.41 17.02 26.09
CA GLY A 16 -22.48 16.18 26.62
C GLY A 16 -22.33 14.67 26.45
N GLU A 17 -21.93 14.06 27.55
CA GLU A 17 -22.09 12.62 27.80
C GLU A 17 -23.55 12.19 27.65
N THR A 18 -23.80 11.13 26.94
CA THR A 18 -24.86 10.16 27.24
C THR A 18 -24.31 8.76 26.95
N HIS A 19 -24.10 8.05 28.05
CA HIS A 19 -23.94 6.60 28.13
C HIS A 19 -25.10 5.88 27.43
N MET A 20 -24.77 5.05 26.45
CA MET A 20 -25.53 3.83 26.20
C MET A 20 -24.61 2.78 25.59
N ALA A 21 -24.53 1.66 26.29
CA ALA A 21 -23.77 0.50 25.99
C ALA A 21 -24.18 -0.11 24.64
N GLY A 22 -23.18 -0.31 23.77
CA GLY A 22 -23.27 -1.08 22.53
C GLY A 22 -22.13 -2.06 22.50
N GLU A 23 -22.15 -3.05 23.37
CA GLU A 23 -21.17 -4.11 23.45
C GLU A 23 -21.29 -5.04 22.23
N SER A 24 -20.41 -4.83 21.26
CA SER A 24 -19.67 -5.85 20.54
C SER A 24 -20.44 -6.99 19.86
N SER A 25 -20.81 -6.75 18.62
CA SER A 25 -21.19 -7.79 17.64
C SER A 25 -20.04 -8.77 17.23
N ARG A 26 -18.85 -8.63 17.80
CA ARG A 26 -17.68 -9.48 17.46
C ARG A 26 -17.52 -10.74 18.30
N ARG A 27 -18.27 -10.88 19.41
CA ARG A 27 -18.20 -12.07 20.26
C ARG A 27 -19.26 -13.14 19.96
N ARG A 28 -20.20 -12.89 19.06
CA ARG A 28 -21.26 -13.86 18.74
C ARG A 28 -20.90 -14.88 17.63
N PHE A 29 -19.81 -14.66 16.92
CA PHE A 29 -19.47 -15.58 15.79
C PHE A 29 -18.73 -16.84 16.21
N ILE A 30 -18.22 -16.93 17.45
CA ILE A 30 -17.42 -18.08 17.91
C ILE A 30 -18.19 -19.06 18.82
N ARG A 31 -19.44 -18.73 19.21
CA ARG A 31 -20.20 -19.57 20.17
C ARG A 31 -21.29 -20.48 19.56
N SER A 32 -21.43 -20.56 18.26
CA SER A 32 -22.51 -21.36 17.64
C SER A 32 -22.06 -22.70 17.03
N VAL A 33 -20.88 -23.21 17.36
CA VAL A 33 -20.41 -24.52 16.87
C VAL A 33 -20.16 -25.55 18.00
N ALA A 34 -20.67 -25.32 19.20
CA ALA A 34 -20.51 -26.27 20.28
C ALA A 34 -21.82 -26.54 21.00
N ALA A 35 -22.77 -27.22 20.38
CA ALA A 35 -23.82 -27.97 21.07
C ALA A 35 -24.66 -28.77 20.06
N VAL A 36 -24.17 -29.89 19.56
CA VAL A 36 -24.96 -31.14 19.29
C VAL A 36 -23.97 -32.31 19.25
N SER A 37 -23.85 -33.03 20.33
CA SER A 37 -23.53 -34.43 20.30
C SER A 37 -23.67 -35.03 21.71
N ALA A 38 -24.90 -35.48 22.00
CA ALA A 38 -25.10 -36.55 22.95
C ALA A 38 -25.87 -37.62 22.23
N GLY A 39 -25.22 -38.76 21.99
CA GLY A 39 -25.94 -39.95 21.57
C GLY A 39 -25.13 -40.94 20.73
N VAL A 40 -24.76 -42.04 21.39
CA VAL A 40 -24.48 -43.37 20.87
C VAL A 40 -23.10 -43.62 20.24
N GLY A 41 -22.28 -44.37 20.98
CA GLY A 41 -20.99 -44.84 20.54
C GLY A 41 -21.05 -45.86 19.43
N VAL A 42 -20.10 -45.73 18.52
CA VAL A 42 -19.46 -46.82 17.79
C VAL A 42 -17.99 -46.47 17.70
N ALA A 43 -17.16 -47.36 18.27
CA ALA A 43 -15.71 -47.28 18.14
C ALA A 43 -15.34 -47.47 16.65
N GLY A 44 -15.02 -46.38 16.00
CA GLY A 44 -14.37 -46.35 14.72
C GLY A 44 -13.31 -45.28 14.80
N GLY A 45 -12.04 -45.67 14.94
CA GLY A 45 -10.88 -44.79 14.89
C GLY A 45 -10.77 -44.11 13.53
N GLY A 46 -11.60 -43.10 13.32
CA GLY A 46 -11.46 -42.20 12.22
C GLY A 46 -10.44 -41.12 12.62
N ASN A 47 -9.19 -41.27 12.15
CA ASN A 47 -8.30 -40.12 12.08
C ASN A 47 -9.06 -39.01 11.35
N ALA A 48 -9.49 -38.02 12.07
CA ALA A 48 -9.82 -36.74 11.47
C ALA A 48 -8.52 -36.26 10.82
N ALA A 49 -8.34 -36.56 9.54
CA ALA A 49 -7.31 -35.97 8.73
C ALA A 49 -7.57 -34.45 8.80
N SER A 50 -6.80 -33.72 9.57
CA SER A 50 -6.79 -32.28 9.53
C SER A 50 -6.59 -31.92 8.06
N ALA A 51 -7.58 -31.28 7.45
CA ALA A 51 -7.50 -30.80 6.08
C ALA A 51 -6.23 -29.99 5.98
N GLN A 52 -5.20 -30.58 5.38
CA GLN A 52 -3.89 -29.99 5.27
C GLN A 52 -4.07 -28.78 4.32
N GLN A 53 -3.87 -27.60 4.82
CA GLN A 53 -3.93 -26.40 4.01
C GLN A 53 -2.95 -26.53 2.85
N THR A 54 -3.46 -26.70 1.63
CA THR A 54 -2.65 -27.00 0.44
C THR A 54 -2.12 -25.74 -0.25
N GLY A 55 -2.54 -24.54 0.20
CA GLY A 55 -2.13 -23.25 -0.37
C GLY A 55 -1.63 -22.27 0.66
N ARG A 56 -0.78 -21.34 0.22
CA ARG A 56 -0.26 -20.23 1.03
C ARG A 56 -0.03 -18.99 0.18
N VAL A 57 -0.13 -17.79 0.78
CA VAL A 57 0.39 -16.58 0.16
C VAL A 57 1.91 -16.69 0.10
N ARG A 58 2.47 -16.57 -1.10
CA ARG A 58 3.90 -16.73 -1.37
C ARG A 58 4.65 -15.42 -1.32
N GLY A 59 3.98 -14.34 -1.76
CA GLY A 59 4.56 -13.01 -1.87
C GLY A 59 3.54 -11.99 -2.32
N PHE A 60 4.03 -10.81 -2.58
CA PHE A 60 3.29 -9.70 -3.17
C PHE A 60 3.53 -9.75 -4.69
N ASP A 61 2.48 -9.64 -5.50
CA ASP A 61 2.54 -9.66 -6.97
C ASP A 61 2.51 -8.24 -7.54
N HIS A 62 1.42 -7.50 -7.31
CA HIS A 62 1.30 -6.13 -7.80
C HIS A 62 0.37 -5.27 -6.95
N VAL A 63 0.50 -3.96 -7.13
CA VAL A 63 -0.46 -2.97 -6.65
C VAL A 63 -1.02 -2.20 -7.83
N ALA A 64 -2.29 -1.77 -7.72
CA ALA A 64 -2.91 -0.87 -8.67
C ALA A 64 -3.24 0.45 -7.98
N LEU A 65 -2.77 1.55 -8.55
CA LEU A 65 -2.94 2.90 -8.04
C LEU A 65 -3.57 3.79 -9.12
N PRO A 66 -4.53 4.67 -8.78
CA PRO A 66 -4.96 5.71 -9.69
C PRO A 66 -3.84 6.75 -9.85
N MET A 67 -3.72 7.35 -11.03
CA MET A 67 -2.84 8.49 -11.27
C MET A 67 -3.61 9.70 -11.76
N ALA A 68 -3.04 10.90 -11.57
CA ALA A 68 -3.59 12.15 -12.07
C ALA A 68 -2.85 12.65 -13.32
N ASN A 69 -1.52 12.64 -13.29
CA ASN A 69 -0.65 13.30 -14.29
C ASN A 69 0.11 12.26 -15.14
N THR A 70 -0.60 11.62 -16.07
CA THR A 70 -0.06 10.50 -16.86
C THR A 70 1.32 10.78 -17.48
N GLU A 71 1.49 11.92 -18.18
CA GLU A 71 2.74 12.23 -18.87
C GLU A 71 3.90 12.49 -17.92
N ALA A 72 3.66 13.22 -16.83
CA ALA A 72 4.68 13.50 -15.82
C ALA A 72 5.10 12.21 -15.10
N MET A 73 4.14 11.35 -14.75
CA MET A 73 4.39 10.05 -14.13
C MET A 73 5.22 9.14 -15.05
N LEU A 74 4.86 9.05 -16.33
CA LEU A 74 5.61 8.28 -17.33
C LEU A 74 7.05 8.80 -17.47
N ALA A 75 7.22 10.11 -17.61
CA ALA A 75 8.55 10.72 -17.73
C ALA A 75 9.42 10.42 -16.52
N PHE A 76 8.85 10.53 -15.31
CA PHE A 76 9.54 10.28 -14.05
C PHE A 76 10.01 8.83 -13.93
N TYR A 77 9.10 7.84 -14.12
CA TYR A 77 9.46 6.44 -13.98
C TYR A 77 10.41 5.96 -15.09
N ARG A 78 10.32 6.51 -16.31
CA ARG A 78 11.33 6.30 -17.36
C ARG A 78 12.70 6.84 -16.98
N ALA A 79 12.74 8.02 -16.35
CA ALA A 79 14.01 8.63 -15.90
C ALA A 79 14.64 7.85 -14.76
N LEU A 80 13.86 7.17 -13.91
CA LEU A 80 14.38 6.21 -12.93
C LEU A 80 15.01 4.98 -13.59
N GLY A 81 14.74 4.73 -14.89
CA GLY A 81 15.28 3.62 -15.66
C GLY A 81 14.55 2.31 -15.44
N TRP A 82 13.29 2.36 -15.00
CA TRP A 82 12.48 1.18 -14.78
C TRP A 82 11.80 0.70 -16.07
N ASP A 83 11.48 -0.59 -16.13
CA ASP A 83 10.77 -1.18 -17.26
C ASP A 83 9.29 -0.78 -17.24
N ILE A 84 8.80 -0.22 -18.36
CA ILE A 84 7.44 0.33 -18.45
C ILE A 84 6.72 -0.29 -19.64
N VAL A 85 5.51 -0.79 -19.38
CA VAL A 85 4.58 -1.26 -20.40
C VAL A 85 3.32 -0.42 -20.36
N GLU A 86 2.94 0.16 -21.50
CA GLU A 86 1.77 1.03 -21.62
C GLU A 86 0.57 0.30 -22.23
N SER A 87 -0.63 0.67 -21.78
CA SER A 87 -1.91 0.31 -22.36
C SER A 87 -2.85 1.52 -22.44
N ALA A 88 -4.02 1.33 -23.02
CA ALA A 88 -5.05 2.38 -23.03
C ALA A 88 -5.49 2.79 -21.62
N ASP A 89 -5.55 1.84 -20.69
CA ASP A 89 -6.13 2.01 -19.35
C ASP A 89 -5.11 2.33 -18.26
N ALA A 90 -3.84 1.96 -18.48
CA ALA A 90 -2.79 2.06 -17.47
C ALA A 90 -1.39 2.13 -18.10
N PHE A 91 -0.38 2.50 -17.32
CA PHE A 91 0.96 2.01 -17.53
C PHE A 91 1.40 1.18 -16.32
N SER A 92 2.21 0.16 -16.61
CA SER A 92 2.77 -0.74 -15.60
C SER A 92 4.26 -0.51 -15.48
N VAL A 93 4.76 -0.41 -14.27
CA VAL A 93 6.18 -0.33 -13.93
C VAL A 93 6.59 -1.66 -13.33
N TYR A 94 7.58 -2.32 -13.93
CA TYR A 94 8.05 -3.63 -13.50
C TYR A 94 9.37 -3.53 -12.74
N PHE A 95 9.52 -4.34 -11.69
CA PHE A 95 10.73 -4.49 -10.90
C PHE A 95 10.76 -5.89 -10.26
N GLY A 96 11.79 -6.69 -10.60
CA GLY A 96 11.83 -8.12 -10.24
C GLY A 96 10.57 -8.84 -10.70
N ASP A 97 9.96 -9.62 -9.80
CA ASP A 97 8.71 -10.35 -10.05
C ASP A 97 7.44 -9.54 -9.70
N ASN A 98 7.58 -8.23 -9.48
CA ASN A 98 6.49 -7.38 -9.04
C ASN A 98 6.23 -6.25 -10.04
N LYS A 99 5.05 -5.65 -9.95
CA LYS A 99 4.72 -4.43 -10.70
C LYS A 99 3.81 -3.47 -9.95
N ILE A 100 3.77 -2.24 -10.46
CA ILE A 100 2.75 -1.25 -10.12
C ILE A 100 1.96 -0.95 -11.38
N ASN A 101 0.62 -1.04 -11.33
CA ASN A 101 -0.27 -0.55 -12.37
C ASN A 101 -0.75 0.85 -12.00
N PHE A 102 -0.35 1.85 -12.75
CA PHE A 102 -0.90 3.19 -12.62
C PHE A 102 -2.07 3.35 -13.58
N HIS A 103 -3.30 3.34 -13.05
CA HIS A 103 -4.52 3.49 -13.84
C HIS A 103 -4.68 4.94 -14.30
N ARG A 104 -4.89 5.11 -15.61
CA ARG A 104 -5.09 6.43 -16.23
C ARG A 104 -6.39 7.08 -15.73
N PRO A 105 -6.48 8.43 -15.73
CA PRO A 105 -7.67 9.15 -15.25
C PRO A 105 -8.96 8.68 -15.91
N ALA A 106 -8.98 8.52 -17.24
CA ALA A 106 -10.17 8.05 -17.97
C ALA A 106 -10.64 6.65 -17.54
N HIS A 107 -9.71 5.79 -17.10
CA HIS A 107 -10.04 4.44 -16.64
C HIS A 107 -10.56 4.43 -15.20
N TRP A 108 -9.79 4.97 -14.24
CA TRP A 108 -10.17 4.86 -12.84
C TRP A 108 -11.36 5.75 -12.44
N GLN A 109 -11.66 6.79 -13.22
CA GLN A 109 -12.84 7.66 -13.03
C GLN A 109 -14.11 7.10 -13.70
N ASP A 110 -13.99 6.11 -14.57
CA ASP A 110 -15.16 5.47 -15.19
C ASP A 110 -15.97 4.73 -14.12
N LYS A 111 -17.22 5.13 -13.95
CA LYS A 111 -18.16 4.52 -12.98
C LYS A 111 -18.42 3.04 -13.23
N ARG A 112 -18.14 2.54 -14.43
CA ARG A 112 -18.26 1.13 -14.81
C ARG A 112 -17.09 0.30 -14.30
N PHE A 113 -15.94 0.94 -14.03
CA PHE A 113 -14.77 0.28 -13.46
C PHE A 113 -14.91 0.17 -11.94
N THR A 114 -15.52 -0.90 -11.47
CA THR A 114 -15.81 -1.16 -10.05
C THR A 114 -14.73 -2.00 -9.34
N ASN A 115 -13.85 -2.66 -10.11
CA ASN A 115 -12.78 -3.52 -9.56
C ASN A 115 -11.58 -2.68 -9.09
N ARG A 116 -11.81 -1.82 -8.10
CA ARG A 116 -10.80 -0.94 -7.49
C ARG A 116 -11.16 -0.64 -6.03
N ALA A 117 -10.19 -0.19 -5.25
CA ALA A 117 -10.46 0.34 -3.92
C ALA A 117 -11.32 1.63 -4.06
N PRO A 118 -12.54 1.68 -3.50
CA PRO A 118 -13.50 2.76 -3.80
C PRO A 118 -13.01 4.16 -3.44
N ALA A 119 -12.24 4.27 -2.34
CA ALA A 119 -11.71 5.54 -1.83
C ALA A 119 -10.33 5.92 -2.39
N ALA A 120 -9.71 5.08 -3.22
CA ALA A 120 -8.40 5.39 -3.77
C ALA A 120 -8.49 6.52 -4.81
N VAL A 121 -7.82 7.62 -4.51
CA VAL A 121 -7.61 8.78 -5.40
C VAL A 121 -6.16 9.21 -5.31
N PRO A 122 -5.56 9.80 -6.37
CA PRO A 122 -4.19 10.30 -6.32
C PRO A 122 -4.05 11.50 -5.33
N PRO A 123 -2.93 11.56 -4.54
CA PRO A 123 -1.98 10.49 -4.28
C PRO A 123 -2.51 9.49 -3.25
N CYS A 124 -2.20 8.21 -3.40
CA CYS A 124 -2.58 7.19 -2.41
C CYS A 124 -1.51 6.08 -2.25
N GLY A 125 -0.35 6.24 -2.89
CA GLY A 125 0.77 5.32 -2.79
C GLY A 125 1.75 5.73 -1.69
N ASP A 126 2.15 4.72 -0.88
CA ASP A 126 3.28 4.76 0.03
C ASP A 126 4.04 3.43 -0.19
N LEU A 127 5.13 3.51 -0.93
CA LEU A 127 5.77 2.35 -1.54
C LEU A 127 7.24 2.30 -1.13
N CYS A 128 7.68 1.15 -0.62
CA CYS A 128 9.08 0.91 -0.26
C CYS A 128 9.72 -0.10 -1.22
N PHE A 129 10.83 0.31 -1.83
CA PHE A 129 11.66 -0.49 -2.73
C PHE A 129 12.99 -0.82 -2.08
N VAL A 130 13.49 -2.02 -2.34
CA VAL A 130 14.86 -2.37 -1.96
C VAL A 130 15.78 -1.93 -3.09
N TRP A 131 16.76 -1.07 -2.76
CA TRP A 131 17.81 -0.68 -3.67
C TRP A 131 19.01 -1.61 -3.54
N GLU A 132 19.34 -2.30 -4.63
CA GLU A 132 20.54 -3.13 -4.72
C GLU A 132 21.71 -2.30 -5.28
N GLY A 133 22.36 -1.54 -4.41
CA GLY A 133 23.47 -0.66 -4.78
C GLY A 133 23.90 0.21 -3.61
N THR A 134 24.78 1.15 -3.88
CA THR A 134 25.27 2.11 -2.87
C THR A 134 24.35 3.32 -2.76
N ALA A 135 24.51 4.10 -1.70
CA ALA A 135 23.80 5.38 -1.55
C ALA A 135 24.14 6.38 -2.67
N GLU A 136 25.38 6.35 -3.15
CA GLU A 136 25.84 7.20 -4.26
C GLU A 136 25.15 6.81 -5.57
N SER A 137 25.02 5.51 -5.86
CA SER A 137 24.33 5.03 -7.06
C SER A 137 22.84 5.32 -7.01
N LEU A 138 22.21 5.24 -5.83
CA LEU A 138 20.83 5.68 -5.62
C LEU A 138 20.68 7.17 -5.90
N LYS A 139 21.59 8.00 -5.34
CA LYS A 139 21.56 9.45 -5.58
C LYS A 139 21.63 9.79 -7.06
N VAL A 140 22.52 9.14 -7.82
CA VAL A 140 22.66 9.35 -9.27
C VAL A 140 21.34 9.04 -10.00
N MET A 141 20.66 7.95 -9.63
CA MET A 141 19.36 7.60 -10.22
C MET A 141 18.30 8.66 -9.90
N LEU A 142 18.20 9.10 -8.65
CA LEU A 142 17.23 10.11 -8.21
C LEU A 142 17.50 11.47 -8.87
N ASP A 143 18.75 11.91 -8.95
CA ASP A 143 19.14 13.17 -9.61
C ASP A 143 18.74 13.15 -11.10
N ARG A 144 18.94 12.02 -11.80
CA ARG A 144 18.54 11.86 -13.20
C ARG A 144 17.03 12.00 -13.39
N ALA A 145 16.24 11.50 -12.45
CA ALA A 145 14.79 11.61 -12.46
C ALA A 145 14.28 12.98 -11.98
N GLY A 146 15.16 13.86 -11.51
CA GLY A 146 14.78 15.12 -10.86
C GLY A 146 14.06 14.92 -9.54
N ALA A 147 14.20 13.74 -8.91
CA ALA A 147 13.55 13.39 -7.66
C ALA A 147 14.25 14.06 -6.47
N LYS A 148 13.54 14.96 -5.81
CA LYS A 148 14.07 15.64 -4.62
C LYS A 148 13.94 14.74 -3.39
N VAL A 149 15.05 14.49 -2.71
CA VAL A 149 15.06 13.80 -1.41
C VAL A 149 14.37 14.69 -0.37
N GLU A 150 13.30 14.19 0.25
CA GLU A 150 12.59 14.86 1.34
C GLU A 150 13.15 14.46 2.70
N ILE A 151 13.44 13.16 2.88
CA ILE A 151 13.95 12.59 4.12
C ILE A 151 15.03 11.56 3.79
N GLY A 152 16.07 11.53 4.56
CA GLY A 152 17.09 10.49 4.50
C GLY A 152 18.52 11.01 4.24
N PRO A 153 19.49 10.11 4.41
CA PRO A 153 19.36 8.72 4.85
C PRO A 153 18.93 8.61 6.31
N VAL A 154 18.00 7.71 6.61
CA VAL A 154 17.52 7.43 7.98
C VAL A 154 17.39 5.91 8.20
N ALA A 155 17.63 5.45 9.42
CA ALA A 155 17.47 4.05 9.78
C ALA A 155 15.99 3.67 9.83
N ARG A 156 15.59 2.57 9.18
CA ARG A 156 14.25 2.01 9.21
C ARG A 156 14.30 0.48 9.29
N GLU A 157 13.35 -0.11 10.00
CA GLU A 157 13.11 -1.54 9.91
C GLU A 157 12.23 -1.83 8.68
N GLY A 158 12.70 -2.71 7.80
CA GLY A 158 11.97 -3.05 6.58
C GLY A 158 11.36 -4.44 6.61
N GLY A 159 10.75 -4.85 5.50
CA GLY A 159 10.03 -6.12 5.35
C GLY A 159 10.89 -7.38 5.59
N ARG A 160 12.21 -7.27 5.51
CA ARG A 160 13.16 -8.35 5.85
C ARG A 160 13.39 -8.51 7.37
N ARG A 161 12.69 -7.75 8.22
CA ARG A 161 12.89 -7.69 9.69
C ARG A 161 14.33 -7.32 10.06
N LYS A 162 14.93 -6.45 9.27
CA LYS A 162 16.29 -5.92 9.45
C LYS A 162 16.24 -4.42 9.28
N THR A 163 17.12 -3.74 9.99
CA THR A 163 17.32 -2.31 9.81
C THR A 163 18.12 -2.07 8.54
N GLY A 164 17.64 -1.17 7.71
CA GLY A 164 18.30 -0.63 6.54
C GLY A 164 18.40 0.89 6.62
N SER A 165 19.01 1.50 5.62
CA SER A 165 19.06 2.95 5.41
C SER A 165 18.05 3.34 4.34
N SER A 166 17.11 4.24 4.67
CA SER A 166 16.04 4.66 3.78
C SER A 166 16.17 6.11 3.35
N VAL A 167 15.80 6.35 2.08
CA VAL A 167 15.66 7.67 1.46
C VAL A 167 14.27 7.81 0.88
N TYR A 168 13.63 8.95 1.10
CA TYR A 168 12.25 9.23 0.69
C TYR A 168 12.19 10.33 -0.34
N VAL A 169 11.44 10.10 -1.40
CA VAL A 169 11.12 11.08 -2.46
C VAL A 169 9.64 11.00 -2.81
N ARG A 170 9.15 11.96 -3.61
CA ARG A 170 7.81 11.87 -4.19
C ARG A 170 7.85 11.77 -5.70
N ASP A 171 6.89 11.02 -6.23
CA ASP A 171 6.60 11.05 -7.66
C ASP A 171 5.78 12.30 -8.03
N PRO A 172 5.55 12.57 -9.33
CA PRO A 172 4.81 13.77 -9.77
C PRO A 172 3.36 13.88 -9.30
N ASP A 173 2.73 12.76 -8.93
CA ASP A 173 1.39 12.78 -8.34
C ASP A 173 1.41 12.97 -6.83
N GLY A 174 2.59 12.91 -6.20
CA GLY A 174 2.79 13.06 -4.76
C GLY A 174 2.80 11.75 -3.97
N ASN A 175 2.80 10.57 -4.64
CA ASN A 175 2.99 9.30 -3.94
C ASN A 175 4.36 9.29 -3.26
N LEU A 176 4.43 8.70 -2.06
CA LEU A 176 5.68 8.55 -1.33
C LEU A 176 6.42 7.31 -1.81
N LEU A 177 7.69 7.49 -2.19
CA LEU A 177 8.59 6.42 -2.58
C LEU A 177 9.75 6.37 -1.60
N GLU A 178 9.89 5.23 -0.94
CA GLU A 178 11.02 4.91 -0.08
C GLU A 178 11.98 4.00 -0.81
N PHE A 179 13.26 4.31 -0.77
CA PHE A 179 14.33 3.44 -1.25
C PHE A 179 15.16 2.98 -0.07
N MET A 180 15.13 1.68 0.20
CA MET A 180 15.80 1.06 1.32
C MET A 180 17.04 0.28 0.88
N ILE A 181 18.18 0.59 1.49
CA ILE A 181 19.46 -0.11 1.33
C ILE A 181 19.70 -0.95 2.57
N TYR A 182 19.81 -2.25 2.42
CA TYR A 182 20.22 -3.14 3.49
C TYR A 182 21.74 -3.32 3.50
N PRO A 183 22.35 -3.49 4.70
CA PRO A 183 23.77 -3.81 4.83
C PRO A 183 24.11 -5.21 4.32
#